data_4a8624c8a062293eded7cff72b679a24
#
_entry.id   4a8624c8a062293eded7cff72b679a24
#
_cell.length_a   1.000
_cell.length_b   1.000
_cell.length_c   1.000
_cell.angle_alpha   90.00
_cell.angle_beta   90.00
_cell.angle_gamma   90.00
#
_symmetry.space_group_name_H-M   'P 1'
#
loop_
_entity.id
_entity.type
_entity.pdbx_description
1 polymer ?
#
loop_
_entity_poly.entity_id
_entity_poly.type
_entity_poly.pdbx_seq_one_letter_code
_entity_poly.pdbx_strand_id
1 'polypeptide(L)'
;MKTFIWKTLSASERRMALARPENRRDPAVLARVHEIFDDIEARGFAGLTDWAVRLDGHAPTQIRLDAKTVDAARAHLSADDLAAMELAVENVRSFQQAERPGDGPVIAPKPGLSLQRLYRPITTAGLYAPGGTAPLFSTLIMTAVPALVAGVPNRVCITPPAKDGSIHPMMIAAGAASGLDAVWRVGGAHGVAALALGVLEGVPAADKIYGPGNKYVAEAKRYATERVSGLAIDMPAGPSELLCIADATANVKLVAADLLSQAEHDPDAQVILVATSRAVAEAIEAEVALQVERLPRAAIARASLDQARAFIVASPEEAAEVSNLYGPEHLALQVAEVDALIPLLTAAGTIFAGTYAAETFGDYAAGPSHVLPTDGAAKAYDGITVRSYLTSFVVQKATRAGAAAIAPAAARLARLEGLEAHALAADFRLEV
;
A
#
# COMPACT_ATOMS: atom_id res chain seq x y z
N MET A 1 18.47 11.33 -18.73
CA MET A 1 17.26 11.93 -18.10
C MET A 1 16.95 13.29 -18.69
N LYS A 2 15.66 13.70 -18.72
CA LYS A 2 15.30 15.07 -19.13
C LYS A 2 15.54 16.04 -17.97
N THR A 3 16.43 17.04 -18.17
CA THR A 3 16.90 17.93 -17.09
C THR A 3 16.18 19.27 -17.11
N PHE A 4 15.73 19.73 -15.95
CA PHE A 4 15.06 21.00 -15.72
C PHE A 4 15.79 21.83 -14.66
N ILE A 5 15.82 23.16 -14.81
CA ILE A 5 16.32 24.07 -13.78
C ILE A 5 15.10 24.64 -13.04
N TRP A 6 14.87 24.21 -11.80
CA TRP A 6 13.62 24.46 -11.07
C TRP A 6 13.24 25.94 -10.99
N LYS A 7 14.18 26.78 -10.59
CA LYS A 7 13.96 28.24 -10.44
C LYS A 7 13.56 28.97 -11.71
N THR A 8 13.82 28.37 -12.90
CA THR A 8 13.47 29.01 -14.18
C THR A 8 12.08 28.64 -14.67
N LEU A 9 11.43 27.66 -14.04
CA LEU A 9 10.12 27.18 -14.43
C LEU A 9 9.01 28.03 -13.78
N SER A 10 8.04 28.42 -14.59
CA SER A 10 6.75 28.93 -14.10
C SER A 10 5.95 27.85 -13.35
N ALA A 11 4.96 28.25 -12.57
CA ALA A 11 4.10 27.29 -11.84
C ALA A 11 3.39 26.29 -12.78
N SER A 12 3.05 26.68 -14.01
CA SER A 12 2.48 25.80 -15.01
C SER A 12 3.50 24.80 -15.53
N GLU A 13 4.71 25.24 -15.84
CA GLU A 13 5.79 24.37 -16.31
C GLU A 13 6.25 23.40 -15.23
N ARG A 14 6.30 23.81 -13.96
CA ARG A 14 6.56 22.92 -12.82
C ARG A 14 5.54 21.78 -12.76
N ARG A 15 4.25 22.09 -12.87
CA ARG A 15 3.20 21.05 -12.90
C ARG A 15 3.35 20.12 -14.09
N MET A 16 3.62 20.65 -15.29
CA MET A 16 3.85 19.81 -16.47
C MET A 16 5.11 18.95 -16.36
N ALA A 17 6.20 19.51 -15.82
CA ALA A 17 7.45 18.78 -15.63
C ALA A 17 7.35 17.66 -14.59
N LEU A 18 6.45 17.79 -13.62
CA LEU A 18 6.16 16.77 -12.59
C LEU A 18 4.97 15.87 -12.96
N ALA A 19 4.30 16.14 -14.08
CA ALA A 19 3.14 15.34 -14.48
C ALA A 19 3.55 13.88 -14.72
N ARG A 20 2.78 12.97 -14.16
CA ARG A 20 2.89 11.54 -14.43
C ARG A 20 2.34 11.22 -15.81
N PRO A 21 2.76 10.13 -16.45
CA PRO A 21 2.09 9.64 -17.66
C PRO A 21 0.59 9.47 -17.37
N GLU A 22 -0.25 9.88 -18.34
CA GLU A 22 -1.69 9.73 -18.17
C GLU A 22 -2.05 8.23 -18.01
N ASN A 23 -2.40 7.84 -16.82
CA ASN A 23 -2.96 6.51 -16.56
C ASN A 23 -4.42 6.50 -17.01
N ARG A 24 -4.64 6.51 -18.34
CA ARG A 24 -5.99 6.43 -18.90
C ARG A 24 -6.56 5.06 -18.62
N ARG A 25 -7.72 5.05 -17.97
CA ARG A 25 -8.48 3.80 -17.80
C ARG A 25 -8.71 3.17 -19.17
N ASP A 26 -8.21 1.97 -19.33
CA ASP A 26 -8.39 1.19 -20.54
C ASP A 26 -9.85 0.64 -20.58
N PRO A 27 -10.72 1.10 -21.51
CA PRO A 27 -12.12 0.64 -21.57
C PRO A 27 -12.23 -0.88 -21.74
N ALA A 28 -11.23 -1.53 -22.37
CA ALA A 28 -11.24 -2.97 -22.54
C ALA A 28 -10.94 -3.69 -21.21
N VAL A 29 -10.07 -3.12 -20.36
CA VAL A 29 -9.83 -3.65 -19.00
C VAL A 29 -11.09 -3.51 -18.16
N LEU A 30 -11.73 -2.34 -18.21
CA LEU A 30 -12.98 -2.08 -17.49
C LEU A 30 -14.07 -3.07 -17.87
N ALA A 31 -14.35 -3.22 -19.17
CA ALA A 31 -15.36 -4.14 -19.68
C ALA A 31 -15.07 -5.60 -19.25
N ARG A 32 -13.81 -6.02 -19.29
CA ARG A 32 -13.41 -7.36 -18.87
C ARG A 32 -13.61 -7.57 -17.36
N VAL A 33 -13.29 -6.59 -16.54
CA VAL A 33 -13.50 -6.67 -15.09
C VAL A 33 -14.99 -6.77 -14.77
N HIS A 34 -15.85 -5.98 -15.43
CA HIS A 34 -17.30 -6.07 -15.24
C HIS A 34 -17.84 -7.45 -15.62
N GLU A 35 -17.44 -7.99 -16.79
CA GLU A 35 -17.82 -9.33 -17.23
C GLU A 35 -17.46 -10.40 -16.18
N ILE A 36 -16.25 -10.31 -15.61
CA ILE A 36 -15.79 -11.24 -14.57
C ILE A 36 -16.67 -11.16 -13.32
N PHE A 37 -16.94 -9.94 -12.83
CA PHE A 37 -17.76 -9.75 -11.64
C PHE A 37 -19.19 -10.23 -11.84
N ASP A 38 -19.83 -9.86 -12.95
CA ASP A 38 -21.20 -10.25 -13.26
C ASP A 38 -21.36 -11.77 -13.35
N ASP A 39 -20.43 -12.45 -13.99
CA ASP A 39 -20.46 -13.90 -14.13
C ASP A 39 -20.20 -14.63 -12.80
N ILE A 40 -19.22 -14.16 -12.00
CA ILE A 40 -18.93 -14.75 -10.68
C ILE A 40 -20.07 -14.48 -9.70
N GLU A 41 -20.69 -13.31 -9.73
CA GLU A 41 -21.84 -13.00 -8.89
C GLU A 41 -23.03 -13.90 -9.23
N ALA A 42 -23.29 -14.14 -10.52
CA ALA A 42 -24.41 -14.97 -10.98
C ALA A 42 -24.20 -16.47 -10.72
N ARG A 43 -22.96 -16.98 -10.83
CA ARG A 43 -22.65 -18.42 -10.81
C ARG A 43 -21.83 -18.87 -9.62
N GLY A 44 -21.39 -17.94 -8.75
CA GLY A 44 -20.61 -18.24 -7.55
C GLY A 44 -19.27 -18.91 -7.86
N PHE A 45 -18.92 -19.94 -7.09
CA PHE A 45 -17.65 -20.66 -7.24
C PHE A 45 -17.48 -21.35 -8.62
N ALA A 46 -18.58 -21.72 -9.28
CA ALA A 46 -18.49 -22.30 -10.64
C ALA A 46 -18.01 -21.24 -11.66
N GLY A 47 -18.53 -20.01 -11.59
CA GLY A 47 -18.04 -18.90 -12.41
C GLY A 47 -16.58 -18.59 -12.15
N LEU A 48 -16.18 -18.54 -10.88
CA LEU A 48 -14.77 -18.36 -10.49
C LEU A 48 -13.88 -19.47 -11.09
N THR A 49 -14.33 -20.72 -11.04
CA THR A 49 -13.57 -21.87 -11.58
C THR A 49 -13.34 -21.73 -13.07
N ASP A 50 -14.37 -21.38 -13.83
CA ASP A 50 -14.26 -21.21 -15.28
C ASP A 50 -13.28 -20.07 -15.65
N TRP A 51 -13.36 -18.94 -14.93
CA TRP A 51 -12.43 -17.84 -15.13
C TRP A 51 -11.01 -18.21 -14.76
N ALA A 52 -10.78 -18.88 -13.64
CA ALA A 52 -9.46 -19.30 -13.20
C ALA A 52 -8.83 -20.33 -14.18
N VAL A 53 -9.60 -21.31 -14.66
CA VAL A 53 -9.10 -22.25 -15.68
C VAL A 53 -8.74 -21.50 -16.96
N ARG A 54 -9.56 -20.52 -17.38
CA ARG A 54 -9.32 -19.73 -18.61
C ARG A 54 -8.11 -18.80 -18.50
N LEU A 55 -7.87 -18.16 -17.34
CA LEU A 55 -6.86 -17.12 -17.18
C LEU A 55 -5.59 -17.61 -16.48
N ASP A 56 -5.72 -18.47 -15.48
CA ASP A 56 -4.61 -19.02 -14.71
C ASP A 56 -4.21 -20.44 -15.19
N GLY A 57 -5.03 -21.08 -16.04
CA GLY A 57 -4.84 -22.46 -16.49
C GLY A 57 -5.24 -23.54 -15.49
N HIS A 58 -5.67 -23.16 -14.29
CA HIS A 58 -5.93 -24.08 -13.18
C HIS A 58 -7.17 -23.67 -12.38
N ALA A 59 -7.92 -24.65 -11.86
CA ALA A 59 -9.04 -24.39 -10.96
C ALA A 59 -8.55 -23.81 -9.63
N PRO A 60 -9.36 -22.96 -8.97
CA PRO A 60 -9.06 -22.43 -7.65
C PRO A 60 -8.87 -23.57 -6.65
N THR A 61 -7.84 -23.48 -5.80
CA THR A 61 -7.57 -24.51 -4.81
C THR A 61 -7.03 -23.87 -3.54
N GLN A 62 -7.55 -24.29 -2.39
CA GLN A 62 -7.01 -23.92 -1.09
C GLN A 62 -5.82 -24.81 -0.75
N ILE A 63 -4.68 -24.20 -0.48
CA ILE A 63 -3.47 -24.88 -0.01
C ILE A 63 -3.36 -24.60 1.48
N ARG A 64 -3.61 -25.61 2.29
CA ARG A 64 -3.47 -25.51 3.76
C ARG A 64 -1.99 -25.44 4.13
N LEU A 65 -1.66 -24.53 5.05
CA LEU A 65 -0.31 -24.35 5.55
C LEU A 65 -0.09 -25.20 6.81
N ASP A 66 -0.45 -26.48 6.75
CA ASP A 66 -0.14 -27.45 7.81
C ASP A 66 1.37 -27.80 7.85
N ALA A 67 1.81 -28.42 8.93
CA ALA A 67 3.23 -28.74 9.11
C ALA A 67 3.81 -29.54 7.93
N LYS A 68 3.07 -30.51 7.39
CA LYS A 68 3.53 -31.33 6.26
C LYS A 68 3.77 -30.49 5.00
N THR A 69 2.83 -29.61 4.68
CA THR A 69 2.92 -28.71 3.51
C THR A 69 4.06 -27.71 3.67
N VAL A 70 4.19 -27.13 4.87
CA VAL A 70 5.24 -26.16 5.17
C VAL A 70 6.63 -26.83 5.18
N ASP A 71 6.78 -27.99 5.80
CA ASP A 71 8.06 -28.73 5.83
C ASP A 71 8.50 -29.14 4.41
N ALA A 72 7.55 -29.59 3.57
CA ALA A 72 7.83 -29.91 2.18
C ALA A 72 8.31 -28.67 1.39
N ALA A 73 7.68 -27.50 1.60
CA ALA A 73 8.11 -26.25 0.96
C ALA A 73 9.49 -25.80 1.46
N ARG A 74 9.72 -25.83 2.77
CA ARG A 74 11.02 -25.46 3.38
C ARG A 74 12.16 -26.33 2.89
N ALA A 75 11.93 -27.61 2.60
CA ALA A 75 12.95 -28.53 2.08
C ALA A 75 13.49 -28.14 0.68
N HIS A 76 12.78 -27.27 -0.05
CA HIS A 76 13.21 -26.71 -1.33
C HIS A 76 13.94 -25.36 -1.23
N LEU A 77 14.13 -24.84 -0.02
CA LEU A 77 14.75 -23.53 0.26
C LEU A 77 16.08 -23.73 0.98
N SER A 78 17.04 -22.86 0.70
CA SER A 78 18.30 -22.87 1.44
C SER A 78 18.12 -22.32 2.87
N ALA A 79 19.08 -22.62 3.75
CA ALA A 79 19.08 -22.08 5.11
C ALA A 79 19.16 -20.52 5.08
N ASP A 80 19.92 -19.96 4.15
CA ASP A 80 20.07 -18.50 3.99
C ASP A 80 18.77 -17.85 3.52
N ASP A 81 18.04 -18.48 2.58
CA ASP A 81 16.73 -17.98 2.12
C ASP A 81 15.71 -17.96 3.28
N LEU A 82 15.71 -19.02 4.08
CA LEU A 82 14.81 -19.11 5.23
C LEU A 82 15.17 -18.07 6.31
N ALA A 83 16.47 -17.90 6.60
CA ALA A 83 16.93 -16.91 7.57
C ALA A 83 16.59 -15.47 7.12
N ALA A 84 16.76 -15.16 5.83
CA ALA A 84 16.39 -13.86 5.28
C ALA A 84 14.87 -13.60 5.38
N MET A 85 14.05 -14.60 5.05
CA MET A 85 12.59 -14.50 5.19
C MET A 85 12.17 -14.32 6.66
N GLU A 86 12.75 -15.10 7.58
CA GLU A 86 12.45 -15.02 9.01
C GLU A 86 12.82 -13.65 9.59
N LEU A 87 13.98 -13.09 9.20
CA LEU A 87 14.38 -11.73 9.56
C LEU A 87 13.35 -10.69 9.07
N ALA A 88 12.92 -10.80 7.82
CA ALA A 88 11.92 -9.89 7.26
C ALA A 88 10.60 -9.95 8.05
N VAL A 89 10.09 -11.15 8.32
CA VAL A 89 8.85 -11.36 9.10
C VAL A 89 8.97 -10.79 10.51
N GLU A 90 10.12 -10.99 11.19
CA GLU A 90 10.34 -10.49 12.54
C GLU A 90 10.41 -8.94 12.58
N ASN A 91 11.15 -8.33 11.66
CA ASN A 91 11.27 -6.87 11.59
C ASN A 91 9.92 -6.22 11.27
N VAL A 92 9.16 -6.76 10.30
CA VAL A 92 7.80 -6.28 10.00
C VAL A 92 6.91 -6.43 11.23
N ARG A 93 6.94 -7.58 11.90
CA ARG A 93 6.14 -7.81 13.10
C ARG A 93 6.47 -6.81 14.20
N SER A 94 7.75 -6.63 14.49
CA SER A 94 8.23 -5.72 15.52
C SER A 94 7.80 -4.27 15.25
N PHE A 95 7.98 -3.80 14.02
CA PHE A 95 7.56 -2.46 13.60
C PHE A 95 6.05 -2.28 13.72
N GLN A 96 5.26 -3.22 13.20
CA GLN A 96 3.79 -3.14 13.23
C GLN A 96 3.21 -3.24 14.65
N GLN A 97 3.86 -4.02 15.53
CA GLN A 97 3.48 -4.07 16.95
C GLN A 97 3.69 -2.74 17.66
N ALA A 98 4.80 -2.06 17.37
CA ALA A 98 5.10 -0.75 17.93
C ALA A 98 4.11 0.34 17.46
N GLU A 99 3.61 0.23 16.22
CA GLU A 99 2.66 1.17 15.63
C GLU A 99 1.18 0.89 16.00
N ARG A 100 0.86 -0.26 16.61
CA ARG A 100 -0.51 -0.63 16.93
C ARG A 100 -1.10 0.32 17.98
N PRO A 101 -2.19 1.06 17.66
CA PRO A 101 -2.81 1.94 18.61
C PRO A 101 -3.56 1.15 19.69
N GLY A 102 -3.46 1.59 20.94
CA GLY A 102 -4.39 1.22 22.00
C GLY A 102 -5.69 2.02 21.91
N ASP A 103 -6.70 1.62 22.70
CA ASP A 103 -7.90 2.43 22.87
C ASP A 103 -7.52 3.84 23.39
N GLY A 104 -8.17 4.86 22.84
CA GLY A 104 -7.88 6.25 23.16
C GLY A 104 -8.19 6.60 24.64
N PRO A 105 -7.69 7.73 25.14
CA PRO A 105 -8.02 8.20 26.47
C PRO A 105 -9.51 8.54 26.58
N VAL A 106 -10.05 8.43 27.79
CA VAL A 106 -11.39 8.95 28.10
C VAL A 106 -11.29 10.48 28.24
N ILE A 107 -12.04 11.18 27.40
CA ILE A 107 -12.14 12.64 27.39
C ILE A 107 -13.49 13.03 28.04
N ALA A 108 -13.48 13.95 29.00
CA ALA A 108 -14.66 14.47 29.63
C ALA A 108 -14.83 15.97 29.30
N PRO A 109 -15.50 16.33 28.18
CA PRO A 109 -15.72 17.74 27.81
C PRO A 109 -16.56 18.52 28.81
N LYS A 110 -17.43 17.82 29.54
CA LYS A 110 -18.25 18.32 30.65
C LYS A 110 -18.32 17.27 31.74
N PRO A 111 -18.50 17.65 33.02
CA PRO A 111 -18.74 16.69 34.09
C PRO A 111 -19.92 15.76 33.75
N GLY A 112 -19.71 14.47 33.90
CA GLY A 112 -20.73 13.47 33.59
C GLY A 112 -20.90 13.10 32.11
N LEU A 113 -20.14 13.70 31.20
CA LEU A 113 -20.03 13.29 29.80
C LEU A 113 -18.64 12.70 29.56
N SER A 114 -18.56 11.48 29.02
CA SER A 114 -17.30 10.84 28.65
C SER A 114 -17.32 10.33 27.20
N LEU A 115 -16.24 10.59 26.52
CA LEU A 115 -16.01 10.18 25.11
C LEU A 115 -14.73 9.35 25.04
N GLN A 116 -14.77 8.23 24.36
CA GLN A 116 -13.58 7.38 24.15
C GLN A 116 -13.58 6.80 22.75
N ARG A 117 -12.47 6.91 22.03
CA ARG A 117 -12.27 6.20 20.75
C ARG A 117 -11.73 4.80 21.02
N LEU A 118 -12.41 3.81 20.48
CA LEU A 118 -11.98 2.41 20.54
C LEU A 118 -11.54 1.94 19.16
N TYR A 119 -10.50 1.10 19.12
CA TYR A 119 -10.01 0.47 17.89
C TYR A 119 -10.33 -1.01 17.90
N ARG A 120 -10.83 -1.53 16.77
CA ARG A 120 -11.14 -2.96 16.60
C ARG A 120 -10.66 -3.42 15.24
N PRO A 121 -10.14 -4.66 15.12
CA PRO A 121 -9.81 -5.21 13.82
C PRO A 121 -11.07 -5.34 12.95
N ILE A 122 -10.89 -5.22 11.64
CA ILE A 122 -11.89 -5.67 10.67
C ILE A 122 -12.05 -7.18 10.79
N THR A 123 -13.14 -7.75 10.26
CA THR A 123 -13.42 -9.17 10.42
C THR A 123 -12.69 -10.01 9.37
N THR A 124 -12.68 -9.56 8.11
CA THR A 124 -12.08 -10.30 7.00
C THR A 124 -11.20 -9.41 6.15
N ALA A 125 -9.91 -9.74 6.08
CA ALA A 125 -8.95 -9.10 5.18
C ALA A 125 -8.67 -10.01 3.98
N GLY A 126 -8.97 -9.51 2.77
CA GLY A 126 -8.53 -10.11 1.52
C GLY A 126 -7.12 -9.65 1.18
N LEU A 127 -6.17 -10.56 1.04
CA LEU A 127 -4.77 -10.28 0.78
C LEU A 127 -4.40 -10.78 -0.61
N TYR A 128 -4.10 -9.88 -1.52
CA TYR A 128 -3.62 -10.24 -2.86
C TYR A 128 -2.10 -10.19 -2.88
N ALA A 129 -1.45 -11.32 -3.08
CA ALA A 129 -0.01 -11.43 -3.27
C ALA A 129 0.28 -11.78 -4.74
N PRO A 130 0.96 -10.90 -5.51
CA PRO A 130 1.35 -11.23 -6.88
C PRO A 130 2.21 -12.48 -6.94
N GLY A 131 1.98 -13.32 -7.96
CA GLY A 131 2.65 -14.59 -8.18
C GLY A 131 2.86 -14.83 -9.68
N GLY A 132 3.02 -16.08 -10.07
CA GLY A 132 3.23 -16.46 -11.48
C GLY A 132 4.70 -16.35 -11.88
N THR A 133 5.07 -15.39 -12.72
CA THR A 133 6.45 -15.22 -13.21
C THR A 133 7.41 -14.64 -12.18
N ALA A 134 6.90 -13.89 -11.21
CA ALA A 134 7.66 -13.32 -10.09
C ALA A 134 6.85 -13.50 -8.80
N PRO A 135 7.19 -14.49 -7.96
CA PRO A 135 6.51 -14.71 -6.69
C PRO A 135 6.90 -13.63 -5.69
N LEU A 136 6.01 -12.64 -5.48
CA LEU A 136 6.28 -11.55 -4.55
C LEU A 136 5.87 -11.97 -3.12
N PHE A 137 6.64 -12.88 -2.53
CA PHE A 137 6.44 -13.32 -1.15
C PHE A 137 6.63 -12.18 -0.13
N SER A 138 7.42 -11.16 -0.47
CA SER A 138 7.54 -9.94 0.32
C SER A 138 6.18 -9.25 0.48
N THR A 139 5.39 -9.11 -0.59
CA THR A 139 4.04 -8.55 -0.51
C THR A 139 3.12 -9.37 0.41
N LEU A 140 3.25 -10.69 0.41
CA LEU A 140 2.52 -11.55 1.34
C LEU A 140 2.90 -11.22 2.78
N ILE A 141 4.20 -11.11 3.10
CA ILE A 141 4.68 -10.72 4.44
C ILE A 141 4.14 -9.34 4.82
N MET A 142 4.29 -8.35 3.93
CA MET A 142 3.90 -6.95 4.15
C MET A 142 2.40 -6.74 4.32
N THR A 143 1.58 -7.70 3.88
CA THR A 143 0.12 -7.64 4.06
C THR A 143 -0.39 -8.56 5.17
N ALA A 144 0.16 -9.77 5.31
CA ALA A 144 -0.32 -10.75 6.29
C ALA A 144 0.14 -10.45 7.72
N VAL A 145 1.39 -10.01 7.91
CA VAL A 145 1.92 -9.70 9.25
C VAL A 145 1.19 -8.53 9.92
N PRO A 146 0.95 -7.39 9.26
CA PRO A 146 0.15 -6.32 9.85
C PRO A 146 -1.29 -6.74 10.18
N ALA A 147 -1.91 -7.58 9.32
CA ALA A 147 -3.25 -8.14 9.59
C ALA A 147 -3.26 -9.04 10.83
N LEU A 148 -2.23 -9.88 10.99
CA LEU A 148 -2.03 -10.71 12.19
C LEU A 148 -1.87 -9.85 13.45
N VAL A 149 -1.00 -8.84 13.40
CA VAL A 149 -0.73 -7.92 14.52
C VAL A 149 -1.98 -7.13 14.91
N ALA A 150 -2.78 -6.71 13.92
CA ALA A 150 -4.06 -6.05 14.17
C ALA A 150 -5.06 -6.98 14.90
N GLY A 151 -4.91 -8.30 14.75
CA GLY A 151 -5.82 -9.31 15.30
C GLY A 151 -7.00 -9.61 14.38
N VAL A 152 -6.85 -9.43 13.05
CA VAL A 152 -7.89 -9.79 12.07
C VAL A 152 -8.15 -11.29 12.12
N PRO A 153 -9.39 -11.75 12.38
CA PRO A 153 -9.67 -13.17 12.51
C PRO A 153 -9.56 -13.93 11.18
N ASN A 154 -10.11 -13.37 10.08
CA ASN A 154 -10.09 -14.00 8.76
C ASN A 154 -9.09 -13.30 7.84
N ARG A 155 -7.92 -13.91 7.66
CA ARG A 155 -6.84 -13.42 6.78
C ARG A 155 -6.78 -14.32 5.55
N VAL A 156 -7.37 -13.87 4.45
CA VAL A 156 -7.57 -14.68 3.23
C VAL A 156 -6.57 -14.24 2.17
N CYS A 157 -5.50 -15.01 2.01
CA CYS A 157 -4.49 -14.74 0.99
C CYS A 157 -4.82 -15.48 -0.31
N ILE A 158 -4.80 -14.76 -1.42
CA ILE A 158 -4.88 -15.29 -2.78
C ILE A 158 -3.61 -14.96 -3.56
N THR A 159 -3.16 -15.89 -4.41
CA THR A 159 -2.00 -15.71 -5.29
C THR A 159 -2.19 -16.51 -6.57
N PRO A 160 -1.85 -15.94 -7.75
CA PRO A 160 -1.90 -16.70 -9.00
C PRO A 160 -0.88 -17.84 -8.99
N PRO A 161 -1.21 -18.99 -9.62
CA PRO A 161 -0.27 -20.10 -9.78
C PRO A 161 0.85 -19.79 -10.78
N ALA A 162 1.93 -20.53 -10.69
CA ALA A 162 2.88 -20.70 -11.79
C ALA A 162 2.23 -21.46 -12.97
N LYS A 163 2.89 -21.49 -14.12
CA LYS A 163 2.36 -22.15 -15.33
C LYS A 163 2.05 -23.62 -15.16
N ASP A 164 2.78 -24.31 -14.30
CA ASP A 164 2.57 -25.71 -13.93
C ASP A 164 1.52 -25.94 -12.85
N GLY A 165 0.89 -24.88 -12.38
CA GLY A 165 -0.12 -24.90 -11.31
C GLY A 165 0.46 -24.93 -9.90
N SER A 166 1.76 -24.86 -9.74
CA SER A 166 2.40 -24.80 -8.41
C SER A 166 2.33 -23.40 -7.78
N ILE A 167 2.50 -23.34 -6.46
CA ILE A 167 2.82 -22.13 -5.72
C ILE A 167 4.28 -22.23 -5.30
N HIS A 168 5.02 -21.13 -5.47
CA HIS A 168 6.44 -21.08 -5.13
C HIS A 168 6.66 -21.46 -3.64
N PRO A 169 7.64 -22.33 -3.31
CA PRO A 169 7.88 -22.76 -1.93
C PRO A 169 8.02 -21.63 -0.92
N MET A 170 8.67 -20.52 -1.31
CA MET A 170 8.82 -19.34 -0.45
C MET A 170 7.47 -18.67 -0.10
N MET A 171 6.47 -18.69 -1.01
CA MET A 171 5.13 -18.17 -0.70
C MET A 171 4.45 -18.99 0.40
N ILE A 172 4.64 -20.32 0.39
CA ILE A 172 4.11 -21.24 1.41
C ILE A 172 4.82 -21.01 2.74
N ALA A 173 6.15 -20.97 2.75
CA ALA A 173 6.96 -20.75 3.95
C ALA A 173 6.68 -19.38 4.58
N ALA A 174 6.67 -18.31 3.77
CA ALA A 174 6.37 -16.94 4.22
C ALA A 174 4.93 -16.81 4.71
N GLY A 175 3.96 -17.46 4.05
CA GLY A 175 2.57 -17.47 4.49
C GLY A 175 2.41 -18.06 5.89
N ALA A 176 3.01 -19.21 6.15
CA ALA A 176 3.00 -19.84 7.47
C ALA A 176 3.70 -18.98 8.52
N ALA A 177 4.89 -18.44 8.22
CA ALA A 177 5.65 -17.56 9.12
C ALA A 177 4.89 -16.25 9.43
N SER A 178 4.07 -15.78 8.50
CA SER A 178 3.20 -14.60 8.65
C SER A 178 1.86 -14.91 9.34
N GLY A 179 1.63 -16.16 9.77
CA GLY A 179 0.46 -16.57 10.54
C GLY A 179 -0.79 -16.82 9.70
N LEU A 180 -0.65 -17.18 8.43
CA LEU A 180 -1.76 -17.64 7.60
C LEU A 180 -2.00 -19.14 7.80
N ASP A 181 -3.28 -19.55 7.77
CA ASP A 181 -3.68 -20.97 7.86
C ASP A 181 -3.74 -21.63 6.47
N ALA A 182 -3.92 -20.83 5.44
CA ALA A 182 -4.01 -21.28 4.05
C ALA A 182 -3.70 -20.15 3.06
N VAL A 183 -3.34 -20.53 1.83
CA VAL A 183 -3.24 -19.67 0.67
C VAL A 183 -4.15 -20.24 -0.43
N TRP A 184 -4.95 -19.38 -1.05
CA TRP A 184 -5.74 -19.75 -2.21
C TRP A 184 -4.96 -19.56 -3.50
N ARG A 185 -4.88 -20.61 -4.28
CA ARG A 185 -4.30 -20.62 -5.62
C ARG A 185 -5.32 -20.09 -6.62
N VAL A 186 -5.41 -18.79 -6.73
CA VAL A 186 -6.26 -18.04 -7.65
C VAL A 186 -5.74 -16.60 -7.73
N GLY A 187 -5.70 -15.99 -8.90
CA GLY A 187 -5.13 -14.65 -9.10
C GLY A 187 -6.04 -13.70 -9.87
N GLY A 188 -5.45 -12.63 -10.38
CA GLY A 188 -6.11 -11.69 -11.28
C GLY A 188 -7.38 -11.01 -10.74
N ALA A 189 -8.13 -10.41 -11.68
CA ALA A 189 -9.40 -9.75 -11.36
C ALA A 189 -10.46 -10.72 -10.81
N HIS A 190 -10.43 -11.99 -11.25
CA HIS A 190 -11.36 -13.02 -10.78
C HIS A 190 -11.10 -13.44 -9.34
N GLY A 191 -9.82 -13.44 -8.91
CA GLY A 191 -9.47 -13.63 -7.50
C GLY A 191 -9.92 -12.47 -6.61
N VAL A 192 -9.78 -11.22 -7.10
CA VAL A 192 -10.32 -10.04 -6.39
C VAL A 192 -11.84 -10.10 -6.30
N ALA A 193 -12.54 -10.47 -7.39
CA ALA A 193 -13.99 -10.66 -7.38
C ALA A 193 -14.40 -11.75 -6.38
N ALA A 194 -13.64 -12.84 -6.29
CA ALA A 194 -13.91 -13.91 -5.33
C ALA A 194 -13.82 -13.46 -3.88
N LEU A 195 -12.82 -12.63 -3.54
CA LEU A 195 -12.69 -12.02 -2.21
C LEU A 195 -13.84 -11.05 -1.92
N ALA A 196 -14.18 -10.21 -2.90
CA ALA A 196 -15.21 -9.17 -2.76
C ALA A 196 -16.62 -9.77 -2.58
N LEU A 197 -16.94 -10.81 -3.37
CA LEU A 197 -18.24 -11.45 -3.38
C LEU A 197 -18.39 -12.62 -2.38
N GLY A 198 -17.31 -13.04 -1.71
CA GLY A 198 -17.32 -14.11 -0.73
C GLY A 198 -17.64 -15.49 -1.32
N VAL A 199 -17.18 -15.77 -2.55
CA VAL A 199 -17.49 -17.03 -3.23
C VAL A 199 -16.49 -18.16 -2.96
N LEU A 200 -15.40 -17.88 -2.23
CA LEU A 200 -14.43 -18.89 -1.79
C LEU A 200 -15.07 -19.75 -0.70
N GLU A 201 -14.97 -21.07 -0.83
CA GLU A 201 -15.61 -22.00 0.10
C GLU A 201 -15.09 -21.83 1.54
N GLY A 202 -16.02 -21.63 2.48
CA GLY A 202 -15.70 -21.46 3.91
C GLY A 202 -15.08 -20.10 4.26
N VAL A 203 -15.06 -19.15 3.32
CA VAL A 203 -14.46 -17.83 3.51
C VAL A 203 -15.53 -16.74 3.39
N PRO A 204 -15.72 -15.88 4.41
CA PRO A 204 -16.60 -14.72 4.30
C PRO A 204 -16.09 -13.71 3.25
N ALA A 205 -17.00 -12.90 2.69
CA ALA A 205 -16.62 -11.76 1.88
C ALA A 205 -15.66 -10.84 2.65
N ALA A 206 -14.70 -10.26 1.94
CA ALA A 206 -13.72 -9.36 2.55
C ALA A 206 -14.36 -8.03 2.96
N ASP A 207 -14.05 -7.52 4.15
CA ASP A 207 -14.35 -6.14 4.54
C ASP A 207 -13.42 -5.15 3.82
N LYS A 208 -12.18 -5.59 3.57
CA LYS A 208 -11.19 -4.78 2.87
C LYS A 208 -10.18 -5.65 2.12
N ILE A 209 -9.79 -5.22 0.90
CA ILE A 209 -8.84 -5.95 0.04
C ILE A 209 -7.54 -5.15 -0.05
N TYR A 210 -6.42 -5.85 0.13
CA TYR A 210 -5.06 -5.31 0.19
C TYR A 210 -4.14 -5.97 -0.83
N GLY A 211 -3.11 -5.26 -1.20
CA GLY A 211 -2.02 -5.76 -2.03
C GLY A 211 -1.97 -5.13 -3.43
N PRO A 212 -0.76 -4.97 -3.99
CA PRO A 212 -0.53 -4.43 -5.33
C PRO A 212 -0.91 -5.45 -6.40
N GLY A 213 -1.08 -5.01 -7.63
CA GLY A 213 -1.35 -5.88 -8.75
C GLY A 213 -1.30 -5.14 -10.08
N ASN A 214 -1.40 -5.89 -11.18
CA ASN A 214 -1.45 -5.33 -12.51
C ASN A 214 -2.75 -4.51 -12.75
N LYS A 215 -2.86 -3.88 -13.92
CA LYS A 215 -4.00 -3.03 -14.28
C LYS A 215 -5.39 -3.69 -14.11
N TYR A 216 -5.49 -5.02 -14.29
CA TYR A 216 -6.75 -5.75 -14.09
C TYR A 216 -7.07 -5.91 -12.59
N VAL A 217 -6.06 -6.16 -11.75
CA VAL A 217 -6.24 -6.26 -10.29
C VAL A 217 -6.56 -4.90 -9.71
N ALA A 218 -5.86 -3.84 -10.12
CA ALA A 218 -6.12 -2.48 -9.69
C ALA A 218 -7.55 -2.04 -10.06
N GLU A 219 -7.98 -2.30 -11.29
CA GLU A 219 -9.34 -1.98 -11.73
C GLU A 219 -10.39 -2.85 -11.01
N ALA A 220 -10.11 -4.14 -10.77
CA ALA A 220 -11.00 -5.02 -10.02
C ALA A 220 -11.18 -4.57 -8.57
N LYS A 221 -10.11 -4.16 -7.88
CA LYS A 221 -10.18 -3.58 -6.53
C LYS A 221 -11.07 -2.33 -6.51
N ARG A 222 -10.86 -1.41 -7.45
CA ARG A 222 -11.67 -0.20 -7.58
C ARG A 222 -13.14 -0.54 -7.84
N TYR A 223 -13.40 -1.39 -8.85
CA TYR A 223 -14.77 -1.78 -9.20
C TYR A 223 -15.48 -2.51 -8.06
N ALA A 224 -14.75 -3.32 -7.29
CA ALA A 224 -15.28 -4.00 -6.12
C ALA A 224 -15.89 -3.01 -5.11
N THR A 225 -15.25 -1.84 -4.88
CA THR A 225 -15.78 -0.81 -3.96
C THR A 225 -17.04 -0.12 -4.48
N GLU A 226 -17.25 -0.09 -5.79
CA GLU A 226 -18.48 0.45 -6.41
C GLU A 226 -19.61 -0.59 -6.41
N ARG A 227 -19.26 -1.88 -6.54
CA ARG A 227 -20.21 -2.98 -6.68
C ARG A 227 -20.69 -3.55 -5.34
N VAL A 228 -19.81 -3.66 -4.36
CA VAL A 228 -20.08 -4.29 -3.06
C VAL A 228 -20.15 -3.25 -1.97
N SER A 229 -21.35 -3.03 -1.45
CA SER A 229 -21.57 -2.05 -0.38
C SER A 229 -20.79 -2.41 0.89
N GLY A 230 -20.04 -1.44 1.42
CA GLY A 230 -19.24 -1.59 2.63
C GLY A 230 -17.85 -2.17 2.41
N LEU A 231 -17.50 -2.65 1.22
CA LEU A 231 -16.15 -3.07 0.90
C LEU A 231 -15.23 -1.87 0.73
N ALA A 232 -14.03 -1.96 1.31
CA ALA A 232 -12.95 -0.99 1.12
C ALA A 232 -11.74 -1.64 0.41
N ILE A 233 -10.79 -0.80 -0.01
CA ILE A 233 -9.46 -1.23 -0.47
C ILE A 233 -8.38 -0.48 0.30
N ASP A 234 -7.13 -0.94 0.21
CA ASP A 234 -5.97 -0.29 0.81
C ASP A 234 -5.82 1.16 0.32
N MET A 235 -5.43 1.33 -0.95
CA MET A 235 -5.25 2.62 -1.60
C MET A 235 -5.30 2.46 -3.13
N PRO A 236 -5.52 3.56 -3.89
CA PRO A 236 -5.24 3.58 -5.31
C PRO A 236 -3.76 3.28 -5.57
N ALA A 237 -3.46 2.43 -6.54
CA ALA A 237 -2.11 2.08 -6.94
C ALA A 237 -1.89 2.33 -8.44
N GLY A 238 -0.77 2.95 -8.77
CA GLY A 238 -0.21 3.12 -10.10
C GLY A 238 1.15 2.43 -10.22
N PRO A 239 1.96 2.77 -11.24
CA PRO A 239 3.35 2.34 -11.34
C PRO A 239 4.18 2.81 -10.14
N SER A 240 5.18 2.03 -9.76
CA SER A 240 6.08 2.38 -8.64
C SER A 240 6.93 3.61 -8.95
N GLU A 241 7.29 4.35 -7.92
CA GLU A 241 7.94 5.67 -8.03
C GLU A 241 9.06 5.84 -7.03
N LEU A 242 10.22 6.35 -7.49
CA LEU A 242 11.28 6.84 -6.62
C LEU A 242 11.67 8.28 -6.97
N LEU A 243 11.69 9.14 -5.98
CA LEU A 243 12.33 10.46 -6.05
C LEU A 243 13.57 10.45 -5.14
N CYS A 244 14.74 10.75 -5.70
CA CYS A 244 15.98 10.89 -4.92
C CYS A 244 16.42 12.35 -4.88
N ILE A 245 16.64 12.89 -3.69
CA ILE A 245 17.27 14.22 -3.47
C ILE A 245 18.74 13.99 -3.15
N ALA A 246 19.64 14.57 -3.97
CA ALA A 246 21.08 14.39 -3.84
C ALA A 246 21.83 15.71 -3.87
N ASP A 247 22.81 15.88 -2.97
CA ASP A 247 23.76 16.99 -2.97
C ASP A 247 25.19 16.55 -3.35
N ALA A 248 26.16 17.43 -3.21
CA ALA A 248 27.55 17.17 -3.55
C ALA A 248 28.22 16.11 -2.65
N THR A 249 27.62 15.75 -1.52
CA THR A 249 28.10 14.71 -0.60
C THR A 249 27.57 13.32 -0.92
N ALA A 250 26.59 13.23 -1.83
CA ALA A 250 25.97 11.99 -2.21
C ALA A 250 26.98 11.02 -2.84
N ASN A 251 26.89 9.75 -2.46
CA ASN A 251 27.64 8.70 -3.13
C ASN A 251 26.95 8.35 -4.44
N VAL A 252 27.54 8.79 -5.55
CA VAL A 252 27.00 8.63 -6.91
C VAL A 252 26.66 7.17 -7.25
N LYS A 253 27.46 6.20 -6.79
CA LYS A 253 27.18 4.77 -7.04
C LYS A 253 25.95 4.27 -6.31
N LEU A 254 25.72 4.71 -5.09
CA LEU A 254 24.55 4.32 -4.29
C LEU A 254 23.30 4.94 -4.86
N VAL A 255 23.33 6.24 -5.18
CA VAL A 255 22.19 6.91 -5.82
C VAL A 255 21.82 6.25 -7.15
N ALA A 256 22.80 5.92 -7.98
CA ALA A 256 22.56 5.24 -9.24
C ALA A 256 21.91 3.85 -9.03
N ALA A 257 22.36 3.11 -8.02
CA ALA A 257 21.78 1.82 -7.67
C ALA A 257 20.33 1.95 -7.19
N ASP A 258 20.01 2.93 -6.34
CA ASP A 258 18.63 3.19 -5.89
C ASP A 258 17.71 3.62 -7.05
N LEU A 259 18.17 4.47 -7.97
CA LEU A 259 17.38 4.85 -9.14
C LEU A 259 17.13 3.64 -10.07
N LEU A 260 18.08 2.71 -10.15
CA LEU A 260 17.96 1.51 -10.98
C LEU A 260 17.12 0.42 -10.31
N SER A 261 17.14 0.28 -8.97
CA SER A 261 16.26 -0.65 -8.27
C SER A 261 14.78 -0.33 -8.56
N GLN A 262 14.45 0.97 -8.62
CA GLN A 262 13.11 1.39 -9.02
C GLN A 262 12.86 1.19 -10.54
N ALA A 263 13.82 1.56 -11.39
CA ALA A 263 13.66 1.50 -12.85
C ALA A 263 13.45 0.07 -13.37
N GLU A 264 14.00 -0.95 -12.70
CA GLU A 264 13.87 -2.35 -13.14
C GLU A 264 12.51 -3.00 -12.80
N HIS A 265 11.66 -2.34 -12.00
CA HIS A 265 10.35 -2.87 -11.62
C HIS A 265 9.41 -3.01 -12.81
N ASP A 266 9.25 -1.94 -13.59
CA ASP A 266 8.30 -1.88 -14.71
C ASP A 266 8.74 -0.81 -15.73
N PRO A 267 8.44 -0.96 -17.04
CA PRO A 267 8.70 0.09 -18.03
C PRO A 267 8.05 1.43 -17.71
N ASP A 268 6.94 1.43 -16.98
CA ASP A 268 6.20 2.63 -16.58
C ASP A 268 6.63 3.17 -15.21
N ALA A 269 7.59 2.53 -14.52
CA ALA A 269 8.13 2.99 -13.24
C ALA A 269 8.68 4.42 -13.38
N GLN A 270 8.42 5.27 -12.37
CA GLN A 270 8.81 6.68 -12.39
C GLN A 270 10.08 6.91 -11.58
N VAL A 271 11.09 7.47 -12.22
CA VAL A 271 12.39 7.78 -11.59
C VAL A 271 12.64 9.28 -11.70
N ILE A 272 12.82 9.95 -10.55
CA ILE A 272 13.09 11.37 -10.46
C ILE A 272 14.34 11.63 -9.64
N LEU A 273 15.27 12.41 -10.19
CA LEU A 273 16.42 12.92 -9.50
C LEU A 273 16.26 14.42 -9.21
N VAL A 274 16.44 14.82 -7.97
CA VAL A 274 16.55 16.23 -7.55
C VAL A 274 17.97 16.48 -7.10
N ALA A 275 18.72 17.27 -7.83
CA ALA A 275 20.14 17.50 -7.57
C ALA A 275 20.42 18.98 -7.25
N THR A 276 21.29 19.23 -6.27
CA THR A 276 21.67 20.61 -5.89
C THR A 276 22.58 21.30 -6.91
N SER A 277 23.08 20.57 -7.91
CA SER A 277 23.85 21.13 -9.01
C SER A 277 23.78 20.25 -10.26
N ARG A 278 24.06 20.85 -11.41
CA ARG A 278 24.18 20.14 -12.69
C ARG A 278 25.27 19.06 -12.64
N ALA A 279 26.42 19.38 -12.02
CA ALA A 279 27.54 18.44 -11.91
C ALA A 279 27.17 17.16 -11.13
N VAL A 280 26.38 17.28 -10.06
CA VAL A 280 25.85 16.13 -9.31
C VAL A 280 24.93 15.29 -10.19
N ALA A 281 24.00 15.92 -10.91
CA ALA A 281 23.08 15.21 -11.80
C ALA A 281 23.82 14.47 -12.90
N GLU A 282 24.75 15.12 -13.59
CA GLU A 282 25.55 14.53 -14.67
C GLU A 282 26.41 13.34 -14.17
N ALA A 283 26.99 13.45 -12.98
CA ALA A 283 27.77 12.36 -12.39
C ALA A 283 26.88 11.14 -12.09
N ILE A 284 25.68 11.35 -11.54
CA ILE A 284 24.72 10.29 -11.26
C ILE A 284 24.21 9.66 -12.57
N GLU A 285 23.87 10.48 -13.57
CA GLU A 285 23.41 9.98 -14.88
C GLU A 285 24.48 9.11 -15.58
N ALA A 286 25.75 9.52 -15.49
CA ALA A 286 26.87 8.74 -16.04
C ALA A 286 26.99 7.39 -15.33
N GLU A 287 26.85 7.35 -14.02
CA GLU A 287 26.93 6.11 -13.24
C GLU A 287 25.70 5.19 -13.49
N VAL A 288 24.49 5.75 -13.62
CA VAL A 288 23.30 5.00 -14.04
C VAL A 288 23.53 4.32 -15.38
N ALA A 289 24.11 5.04 -16.36
CA ALA A 289 24.43 4.48 -17.67
C ALA A 289 25.47 3.34 -17.62
N LEU A 290 26.40 3.36 -16.66
CA LEU A 290 27.35 2.27 -16.44
C LEU A 290 26.74 1.06 -15.76
N GLN A 291 25.91 1.29 -14.74
CA GLN A 291 25.36 0.20 -13.94
C GLN A 291 24.22 -0.55 -14.66
N VAL A 292 23.39 0.14 -15.46
CA VAL A 292 22.28 -0.49 -16.20
C VAL A 292 22.76 -1.61 -17.13
N GLU A 293 23.98 -1.52 -17.67
CA GLU A 293 24.56 -2.53 -18.54
C GLU A 293 24.76 -3.90 -17.88
N ARG A 294 24.77 -3.92 -16.53
CA ARG A 294 25.01 -5.14 -15.73
C ARG A 294 23.71 -5.81 -15.27
N LEU A 295 22.57 -5.17 -15.51
CA LEU A 295 21.29 -5.66 -14.99
C LEU A 295 20.70 -6.73 -15.91
N PRO A 296 20.23 -7.86 -15.37
CA PRO A 296 19.47 -8.86 -16.14
C PRO A 296 18.21 -8.26 -16.79
N ARG A 297 17.60 -7.24 -16.15
CA ARG A 297 16.39 -6.54 -16.61
C ARG A 297 16.70 -5.19 -17.28
N ALA A 298 17.90 -5.00 -17.83
CA ALA A 298 18.34 -3.73 -18.43
C ALA A 298 17.34 -3.14 -19.45
N ALA A 299 16.66 -3.96 -20.23
CA ALA A 299 15.68 -3.48 -21.21
C ALA A 299 14.47 -2.77 -20.54
N ILE A 300 14.00 -3.29 -19.41
CA ILE A 300 12.92 -2.70 -18.62
C ILE A 300 13.41 -1.40 -17.98
N ALA A 301 14.57 -1.46 -17.31
CA ALA A 301 15.16 -0.29 -16.67
C ALA A 301 15.39 0.87 -17.67
N ARG A 302 15.87 0.59 -18.87
CA ARG A 302 16.05 1.61 -19.91
C ARG A 302 14.72 2.24 -20.34
N ALA A 303 13.67 1.45 -20.52
CA ALA A 303 12.34 1.99 -20.88
C ALA A 303 11.80 2.95 -19.80
N SER A 304 11.96 2.61 -18.52
CA SER A 304 11.65 3.50 -17.39
C SER A 304 12.53 4.77 -17.41
N LEU A 305 13.86 4.60 -17.59
CA LEU A 305 14.82 5.71 -17.60
C LEU A 305 14.62 6.69 -18.77
N ASP A 306 14.03 6.26 -19.90
CA ASP A 306 13.67 7.15 -21.02
C ASP A 306 12.65 8.21 -20.60
N GLN A 307 11.84 7.93 -19.56
CA GLN A 307 10.88 8.85 -18.97
C GLN A 307 11.42 9.59 -17.73
N ALA A 308 12.64 9.24 -17.26
CA ALA A 308 13.22 9.79 -16.05
C ALA A 308 13.56 11.28 -16.20
N ARG A 309 13.42 12.00 -15.09
CA ARG A 309 13.59 13.46 -15.02
C ARG A 309 14.59 13.84 -13.94
N ALA A 310 15.38 14.87 -14.22
CA ALA A 310 16.29 15.48 -13.27
C ALA A 310 15.90 16.96 -13.06
N PHE A 311 15.82 17.37 -11.79
CA PHE A 311 15.54 18.74 -11.39
C PHE A 311 16.75 19.33 -10.70
N ILE A 312 17.30 20.43 -11.22
CA ILE A 312 18.38 21.17 -10.59
C ILE A 312 17.77 22.22 -9.68
N VAL A 313 18.07 22.15 -8.39
CA VAL A 313 17.56 23.05 -7.34
C VAL A 313 18.68 23.85 -6.71
N ALA A 314 18.37 25.02 -6.15
CA ALA A 314 19.35 25.92 -5.54
C ALA A 314 19.36 25.85 -4.00
N SER A 315 18.35 25.23 -3.38
CA SER A 315 18.24 25.17 -1.92
C SER A 315 17.48 23.92 -1.45
N PRO A 316 17.59 23.54 -0.15
CA PRO A 316 16.77 22.49 0.44
C PRO A 316 15.26 22.74 0.32
N GLU A 317 14.83 24.01 0.40
CA GLU A 317 13.42 24.39 0.26
C GLU A 317 12.90 24.12 -1.15
N GLU A 318 13.69 24.42 -2.19
CA GLU A 318 13.35 24.05 -3.57
C GLU A 318 13.29 22.54 -3.76
N ALA A 319 14.20 21.77 -3.13
CA ALA A 319 14.17 20.31 -3.17
C ALA A 319 12.91 19.75 -2.50
N ALA A 320 12.56 20.28 -1.33
CA ALA A 320 11.33 19.93 -0.63
C ALA A 320 10.08 20.33 -1.44
N GLU A 321 10.07 21.49 -2.10
CA GLU A 321 8.97 21.91 -2.97
C GLU A 321 8.75 20.90 -4.11
N VAL A 322 9.80 20.46 -4.80
CA VAL A 322 9.72 19.44 -5.85
C VAL A 322 9.09 18.17 -5.30
N SER A 323 9.62 17.66 -4.18
CA SER A 323 9.15 16.43 -3.53
C SER A 323 7.68 16.54 -3.09
N ASN A 324 7.31 17.61 -2.39
CA ASN A 324 5.96 17.82 -1.89
C ASN A 324 4.93 18.01 -3.02
N LEU A 325 5.30 18.68 -4.10
CA LEU A 325 4.44 18.82 -5.29
C LEU A 325 4.27 17.47 -5.99
N TYR A 326 5.29 16.64 -6.04
CA TYR A 326 5.20 15.32 -6.62
C TYR A 326 4.46 14.35 -5.70
N GLY A 327 4.80 14.26 -4.40
CA GLY A 327 4.25 13.29 -3.45
C GLY A 327 4.67 11.87 -3.82
N PRO A 328 5.97 11.54 -3.77
CA PRO A 328 6.48 10.26 -4.23
C PRO A 328 6.06 9.10 -3.33
N GLU A 329 6.00 7.90 -3.91
CA GLU A 329 5.91 6.63 -3.17
C GLU A 329 7.15 6.45 -2.30
N HIS A 330 8.33 6.43 -2.93
CA HIS A 330 9.63 6.32 -2.27
C HIS A 330 10.39 7.65 -2.39
N LEU A 331 10.94 8.12 -1.27
CA LEU A 331 11.76 9.33 -1.23
C LEU A 331 13.13 9.01 -0.61
N ALA A 332 14.18 9.02 -1.42
CA ALA A 332 15.56 8.87 -0.94
C ALA A 332 16.23 10.22 -0.69
N LEU A 333 16.84 10.40 0.47
CA LEU A 333 17.56 11.61 0.86
C LEU A 333 19.07 11.31 0.95
N GLN A 334 19.81 11.72 -0.07
CA GLN A 334 21.26 11.54 -0.17
C GLN A 334 21.95 12.91 -0.07
N VAL A 335 21.77 13.55 1.09
CA VAL A 335 22.25 14.92 1.39
C VAL A 335 22.99 14.95 2.73
N ALA A 336 23.87 15.94 2.92
CA ALA A 336 24.61 16.09 4.17
C ALA A 336 23.71 16.35 5.38
N GLU A 337 22.71 17.23 5.21
CA GLU A 337 21.85 17.72 6.30
C GLU A 337 20.45 17.10 6.22
N VAL A 338 20.37 15.77 6.36
CA VAL A 338 19.10 15.01 6.26
C VAL A 338 18.06 15.48 7.29
N ASP A 339 18.49 15.65 8.55
CA ASP A 339 17.59 16.04 9.64
C ASP A 339 17.02 17.47 9.48
N ALA A 340 17.72 18.34 8.75
CA ALA A 340 17.22 19.67 8.41
C ALA A 340 16.20 19.64 7.25
N LEU A 341 16.30 18.65 6.36
CA LEU A 341 15.39 18.52 5.21
C LEU A 341 14.06 17.85 5.59
N ILE A 342 14.07 16.83 6.44
CA ILE A 342 12.87 16.07 6.84
C ILE A 342 11.70 16.96 7.28
N PRO A 343 11.87 18.00 8.13
CA PRO A 343 10.75 18.85 8.56
C PRO A 343 10.09 19.67 7.45
N LEU A 344 10.75 19.81 6.30
CA LEU A 344 10.22 20.53 5.12
C LEU A 344 9.35 19.61 4.23
N LEU A 345 9.39 18.29 4.46
CA LEU A 345 8.69 17.30 3.67
C LEU A 345 7.30 17.04 4.24
N THR A 346 6.29 17.05 3.37
CA THR A 346 4.88 16.91 3.77
C THR A 346 4.16 15.73 3.12
N ALA A 347 4.80 15.10 2.12
CA ALA A 347 4.18 14.00 1.37
C ALA A 347 5.24 13.04 0.83
N ALA A 348 5.24 11.82 1.34
CA ALA A 348 5.99 10.67 0.83
C ALA A 348 5.37 9.40 1.39
N GLY A 349 5.41 8.30 0.65
CA GLY A 349 5.00 6.99 1.20
C GLY A 349 6.01 6.49 2.23
N THR A 350 7.30 6.47 1.88
CA THR A 350 8.43 6.19 2.80
C THR A 350 9.61 7.09 2.47
N ILE A 351 10.32 7.55 3.51
CA ILE A 351 11.56 8.34 3.38
C ILE A 351 12.75 7.48 3.78
N PHE A 352 13.70 7.32 2.86
CA PHE A 352 14.99 6.66 3.07
C PHE A 352 16.06 7.73 3.32
N ALA A 353 16.47 7.86 4.57
CA ALA A 353 17.22 9.01 5.04
C ALA A 353 18.71 8.70 5.24
N GLY A 354 19.57 9.27 4.38
CA GLY A 354 21.03 9.16 4.45
C GLY A 354 21.61 7.97 3.71
N THR A 355 22.93 7.96 3.64
CA THR A 355 23.74 7.07 2.79
C THR A 355 23.50 5.58 2.98
N TYR A 356 23.13 5.17 4.19
CA TYR A 356 22.94 3.74 4.52
C TYR A 356 21.47 3.28 4.48
N ALA A 357 20.54 4.15 4.09
CA ALA A 357 19.14 3.83 3.98
C ALA A 357 18.75 3.60 2.51
N ALA A 358 18.91 2.38 2.03
CA ALA A 358 18.49 2.00 0.68
C ALA A 358 16.99 1.70 0.62
N GLU A 359 16.33 2.05 -0.49
CA GLU A 359 14.95 1.67 -0.80
C GLU A 359 14.71 0.17 -0.62
N THR A 360 15.60 -0.65 -1.17
CA THR A 360 15.58 -2.12 -1.07
C THR A 360 15.44 -2.63 0.38
N PHE A 361 15.96 -1.90 1.38
CA PHE A 361 15.80 -2.32 2.78
C PHE A 361 14.36 -2.20 3.24
N GLY A 362 13.66 -1.13 2.84
CA GLY A 362 12.23 -0.95 3.09
C GLY A 362 11.38 -1.99 2.38
N ASP A 363 11.73 -2.29 1.14
CA ASP A 363 10.99 -3.24 0.32
C ASP A 363 11.03 -4.68 0.84
N TYR A 364 12.10 -5.06 1.54
CA TYR A 364 12.28 -6.47 1.91
C TYR A 364 12.40 -6.74 3.40
N ALA A 365 13.15 -5.94 4.15
CA ALA A 365 13.62 -6.40 5.45
C ALA A 365 13.57 -5.39 6.60
N ALA A 366 13.39 -4.09 6.37
CA ALA A 366 13.51 -3.08 7.42
C ALA A 366 12.31 -3.01 8.38
N GLY A 367 11.12 -3.42 7.95
CA GLY A 367 9.94 -3.46 8.80
C GLY A 367 8.73 -2.65 8.35
N PRO A 368 8.86 -1.44 7.78
CA PRO A 368 7.75 -0.76 7.12
C PRO A 368 7.23 -1.57 5.94
N SER A 369 5.95 -1.37 5.58
CA SER A 369 5.40 -2.01 4.39
C SER A 369 5.89 -1.32 3.12
N HIS A 370 6.18 -2.11 2.09
CA HIS A 370 6.45 -1.62 0.74
C HIS A 370 5.17 -1.40 -0.10
N VAL A 371 4.01 -1.73 0.44
CA VAL A 371 2.74 -1.43 -0.24
C VAL A 371 2.35 -0.02 0.11
N LEU A 372 2.77 0.90 -0.74
CA LEU A 372 2.74 2.34 -0.53
C LEU A 372 1.83 3.04 -1.55
N PRO A 373 1.35 4.24 -1.24
CA PRO A 373 0.55 5.03 -2.17
C PRO A 373 1.41 5.58 -3.30
N THR A 374 1.02 5.29 -4.53
CA THR A 374 1.64 5.79 -5.77
C THR A 374 0.79 6.88 -6.42
N ASP A 375 1.21 7.41 -7.55
CA ASP A 375 0.45 8.38 -8.34
C ASP A 375 0.06 9.66 -7.58
N GLY A 376 0.95 10.09 -6.65
CA GLY A 376 0.74 11.26 -5.79
C GLY A 376 -0.24 11.02 -4.66
N ALA A 377 -0.73 9.81 -4.48
CA ALA A 377 -1.65 9.48 -3.39
C ALA A 377 -1.01 9.57 -2.00
N ALA A 378 0.33 9.60 -1.90
CA ALA A 378 1.06 9.84 -0.65
C ALA A 378 0.74 11.20 0.01
N LYS A 379 0.04 12.10 -0.69
CA LYS A 379 -0.50 13.36 -0.13
C LYS A 379 -1.74 13.14 0.75
N ALA A 380 -2.40 11.98 0.67
CA ALA A 380 -3.67 11.73 1.32
C ALA A 380 -3.81 10.33 1.91
N TYR A 381 -2.93 9.42 1.54
CA TYR A 381 -2.95 8.02 1.98
C TYR A 381 -1.63 7.62 2.60
N ASP A 382 -1.70 6.80 3.64
CA ASP A 382 -0.54 6.10 4.21
C ASP A 382 -0.27 4.81 3.45
N GLY A 383 0.93 4.24 3.60
CA GLY A 383 1.21 2.85 3.25
C GLY A 383 0.41 1.86 4.12
N ILE A 384 0.47 0.57 3.77
CA ILE A 384 -0.17 -0.46 4.60
C ILE A 384 0.55 -0.53 5.95
N THR A 385 -0.20 -0.34 7.03
CA THR A 385 0.25 -0.53 8.41
C THR A 385 -0.78 -1.34 9.19
N VAL A 386 -0.46 -1.70 10.43
CA VAL A 386 -1.43 -2.32 11.35
C VAL A 386 -2.73 -1.51 11.47
N ARG A 387 -2.66 -0.17 11.35
CA ARG A 387 -3.82 0.72 11.39
C ARG A 387 -4.76 0.52 10.21
N SER A 388 -4.24 0.11 9.05
CA SER A 388 -5.04 -0.15 7.85
C SER A 388 -6.05 -1.28 8.06
N TYR A 389 -5.79 -2.18 9.04
CA TYR A 389 -6.62 -3.32 9.40
C TYR A 389 -7.53 -3.06 10.61
N LEU A 390 -7.55 -1.84 11.10
CA LEU A 390 -8.38 -1.43 12.23
C LEU A 390 -9.49 -0.49 11.76
N THR A 391 -10.68 -0.68 12.32
CA THR A 391 -11.73 0.34 12.32
C THR A 391 -11.80 1.00 13.68
N SER A 392 -12.42 2.18 13.77
CA SER A 392 -12.59 2.86 15.05
C SER A 392 -13.99 3.43 15.17
N PHE A 393 -14.50 3.44 16.40
CA PHE A 393 -15.75 4.08 16.74
C PHE A 393 -15.61 4.81 18.08
N VAL A 394 -16.48 5.79 18.31
CA VAL A 394 -16.50 6.55 19.57
C VAL A 394 -17.61 6.00 20.46
N VAL A 395 -17.27 5.69 21.69
CA VAL A 395 -18.23 5.42 22.76
C VAL A 395 -18.49 6.72 23.50
N GLN A 396 -19.75 7.16 23.49
CA GLN A 396 -20.24 8.28 24.27
C GLN A 396 -21.08 7.75 25.45
N LYS A 397 -20.75 8.16 26.66
CA LYS A 397 -21.54 7.89 27.87
C LYS A 397 -21.90 9.21 28.54
N ALA A 398 -23.12 9.31 28.98
CA ALA A 398 -23.57 10.47 29.76
C ALA A 398 -24.29 10.01 31.03
N THR A 399 -24.01 10.66 32.15
CA THR A 399 -24.83 10.62 33.35
C THR A 399 -25.97 11.64 33.22
N ARG A 400 -26.94 11.65 34.15
CA ARG A 400 -27.98 12.68 34.21
C ARG A 400 -27.40 14.09 34.24
N ALA A 401 -26.36 14.33 35.03
CA ALA A 401 -25.67 15.62 35.10
C ALA A 401 -24.97 15.97 33.73
N GLY A 402 -24.36 14.99 33.07
CA GLY A 402 -23.78 15.19 31.75
C GLY A 402 -24.85 15.50 30.69
N ALA A 403 -25.98 14.81 30.74
CA ALA A 403 -27.10 15.10 29.83
C ALA A 403 -27.65 16.52 30.09
N ALA A 404 -27.86 16.89 31.33
CA ALA A 404 -28.32 18.24 31.70
C ALA A 404 -27.38 19.35 31.22
N ALA A 405 -26.07 19.09 31.19
CA ALA A 405 -25.09 20.06 30.75
C ALA A 405 -25.09 20.32 29.22
N ILE A 406 -25.57 19.37 28.37
CA ILE A 406 -25.49 19.48 26.91
C ILE A 406 -26.84 19.48 26.19
N ALA A 407 -27.90 18.87 26.79
CA ALA A 407 -29.19 18.71 26.14
C ALA A 407 -29.83 20.06 25.71
N PRO A 408 -29.80 21.14 26.49
CA PRO A 408 -30.40 22.42 26.07
C PRO A 408 -29.73 22.96 24.78
N ALA A 409 -28.42 22.86 24.68
CA ALA A 409 -27.70 23.30 23.49
C ALA A 409 -27.98 22.39 22.27
N ALA A 410 -28.00 21.07 22.49
CA ALA A 410 -28.29 20.10 21.45
C ALA A 410 -29.70 20.28 20.89
N ALA A 411 -30.71 20.40 21.75
CA ALA A 411 -32.08 20.65 21.35
C ALA A 411 -32.25 21.97 20.58
N ARG A 412 -31.55 23.03 21.04
CA ARG A 412 -31.58 24.33 20.34
C ARG A 412 -31.00 24.26 18.96
N LEU A 413 -29.82 23.58 18.76
CA LEU A 413 -29.18 23.41 17.47
C LEU A 413 -30.05 22.57 16.53
N ALA A 414 -30.61 21.47 17.03
CA ALA A 414 -31.50 20.63 16.25
C ALA A 414 -32.72 21.39 15.71
N ARG A 415 -33.34 22.26 16.54
CA ARG A 415 -34.47 23.11 16.11
C ARG A 415 -34.05 24.14 15.06
N LEU A 416 -32.87 24.71 15.20
CA LEU A 416 -32.33 25.63 14.15
C LEU A 416 -32.14 24.97 12.81
N GLU A 417 -31.87 23.65 12.80
CA GLU A 417 -31.80 22.81 11.58
C GLU A 417 -33.18 22.26 11.15
N GLY A 418 -34.26 22.54 11.88
CA GLY A 418 -35.60 22.05 11.60
C GLY A 418 -35.83 20.57 11.99
N LEU A 419 -34.97 20.01 12.84
CA LEU A 419 -34.99 18.60 13.25
C LEU A 419 -35.65 18.43 14.66
N GLU A 420 -36.96 18.57 14.74
CA GLU A 420 -37.68 18.53 16.01
C GLU A 420 -37.54 17.21 16.76
N ALA A 421 -37.55 16.07 16.06
CA ALA A 421 -37.35 14.76 16.71
C ALA A 421 -35.98 14.64 17.43
N HIS A 422 -34.93 15.25 16.87
CA HIS A 422 -33.60 15.32 17.48
C HIS A 422 -33.65 16.21 18.74
N ALA A 423 -34.38 17.32 18.69
CA ALA A 423 -34.54 18.21 19.82
C ALA A 423 -35.28 17.51 20.96
N LEU A 424 -36.40 16.85 20.67
CA LEU A 424 -37.18 16.07 21.66
C LEU A 424 -36.35 14.93 22.26
N ALA A 425 -35.51 14.28 21.45
CA ALA A 425 -34.61 13.26 21.98
C ALA A 425 -33.61 13.79 23.03
N ALA A 426 -33.21 15.05 22.92
CA ALA A 426 -32.39 15.71 23.95
C ALA A 426 -33.23 16.13 25.17
N ASP A 427 -34.39 16.75 24.94
CA ASP A 427 -35.26 17.28 26.00
C ASP A 427 -35.78 16.17 26.94
N PHE A 428 -36.27 15.03 26.39
CA PHE A 428 -36.78 13.92 27.22
C PHE A 428 -35.72 13.29 28.11
N ARG A 429 -34.45 13.47 27.86
CA ARG A 429 -33.37 13.00 28.74
C ARG A 429 -33.20 13.85 30.00
N LEU A 430 -33.88 15.00 30.06
CA LEU A 430 -33.94 15.86 31.26
C LEU A 430 -35.10 15.49 32.19
N GLU A 431 -36.05 14.69 31.66
CA GLU A 431 -37.27 14.30 32.41
C GLU A 431 -37.09 13.01 33.24
N VAL A 432 -36.01 12.24 32.98
CA VAL A 432 -35.72 10.94 33.63
C VAL A 432 -34.65 11.02 34.72
#